data_a14bd07bcc7c89098f67b1ead786fee3
#
_entry.id   a14bd07bcc7c89098f67b1ead786fee3
#
_cell.length_a   1.000
_cell.length_b   1.000
_cell.length_c   1.000
_cell.angle_alpha   90.00
_cell.angle_beta   90.00
_cell.angle_gamma   90.00
#
_symmetry.space_group_name_H-M   'P 1'
#
loop_
_entity.id
_entity.type
_entity.pdbx_description
1 polymer ?
#
loop_
_entity_poly.entity_id
_entity_poly.type
_entity_poly.pdbx_seq_one_letter_code
_entity_poly.pdbx_strand_id
1 'polypeptide(L)'
;MSKQKEAKEFVQKEKQRSNSLKSRLKAATTGQWIRAGIWCLIYILFIVWVGSFWWLLLLPVIFDAFVTKYIPWTWWKKSKNKTVLAIMGWVDAIVFALVAVYFINIYLFQNYQIPTSSLEKTLLVGDFLFVSKASYGPRVPNTPLSFPLVQHTFPVINTKSFLEKPQWEYKRLKGFDSIERDDIVVFNFPTGDTVTVNKQNPDYYVSCYYEGLNSLRYQFLDTQPTYEDIMAAGRKAIRSKKEEYGKIVYRPVDRRENYVKRCVGLPGDMFEIRNNQIYVNGVPQEDHPGIQFNYYVQTDGRYLS
;
A
#
# COMPACT_ATOMS: atom_id res chain seq x y z
N MET A 1 -65.03 15.60 -8.40
CA MET A 1 -63.58 15.94 -8.22
C MET A 1 -62.99 15.57 -6.84
N SER A 2 -63.80 15.41 -5.78
CA SER A 2 -63.32 15.08 -4.41
C SER A 2 -62.77 13.63 -4.26
N LYS A 3 -63.51 12.61 -4.66
CA LYS A 3 -63.11 11.19 -4.46
C LYS A 3 -61.80 10.74 -5.15
N GLN A 4 -61.46 11.33 -6.29
CA GLN A 4 -60.18 11.04 -6.97
C GLN A 4 -58.99 11.68 -6.27
N LYS A 5 -59.20 12.79 -5.62
CA LYS A 5 -58.14 13.49 -4.83
C LYS A 5 -57.87 12.74 -3.54
N GLU A 6 -58.90 12.27 -2.85
CA GLU A 6 -58.78 11.43 -1.64
C GLU A 6 -58.11 10.07 -1.93
N ALA A 7 -58.47 9.43 -3.04
CA ALA A 7 -57.84 8.18 -3.45
C ALA A 7 -56.34 8.36 -3.80
N LYS A 8 -55.97 9.50 -4.43
CA LYS A 8 -54.56 9.81 -4.71
C LYS A 8 -53.79 10.13 -3.43
N GLU A 9 -54.36 10.84 -2.52
CA GLU A 9 -53.76 11.15 -1.20
C GLU A 9 -53.61 9.89 -0.34
N PHE A 10 -54.56 8.99 -0.36
CA PHE A 10 -54.51 7.69 0.32
C PHE A 10 -53.36 6.84 -0.25
N VAL A 11 -53.29 6.68 -1.57
CA VAL A 11 -52.20 5.94 -2.24
C VAL A 11 -50.85 6.59 -1.99
N GLN A 12 -50.78 7.90 -1.90
CA GLN A 12 -49.53 8.62 -1.60
C GLN A 12 -49.12 8.44 -0.15
N LYS A 13 -50.05 8.46 0.81
CA LYS A 13 -49.81 8.14 2.22
C LYS A 13 -49.42 6.69 2.46
N GLU A 14 -50.04 5.74 1.74
CA GLU A 14 -49.60 4.33 1.80
C GLU A 14 -48.22 4.12 1.19
N LYS A 15 -47.89 4.80 0.12
CA LYS A 15 -46.56 4.80 -0.50
C LYS A 15 -45.51 5.42 0.42
N GLN A 16 -45.85 6.48 1.15
CA GLN A 16 -44.98 7.09 2.18
C GLN A 16 -44.85 6.17 3.42
N ARG A 17 -45.91 5.49 3.86
CA ARG A 17 -45.85 4.51 4.95
C ARG A 17 -45.04 3.28 4.55
N SER A 18 -45.15 2.79 3.32
CA SER A 18 -44.35 1.66 2.83
C SER A 18 -42.86 2.00 2.68
N ASN A 19 -42.53 3.30 2.58
CA ASN A 19 -41.16 3.78 2.46
C ASN A 19 -40.51 4.16 3.80
N SER A 20 -41.24 4.07 4.90
CA SER A 20 -40.67 4.38 6.22
C SER A 20 -39.69 3.28 6.65
N LEU A 21 -38.58 3.65 7.31
CA LEU A 21 -37.61 2.69 7.88
C LEU A 21 -38.28 1.63 8.75
N LYS A 22 -39.29 2.02 9.55
CA LYS A 22 -40.05 1.10 10.40
C LYS A 22 -40.82 0.03 9.60
N SER A 23 -41.40 0.39 8.47
CA SER A 23 -42.12 -0.58 7.64
C SER A 23 -41.17 -1.56 6.93
N ARG A 24 -40.00 -1.08 6.50
CA ARG A 24 -38.95 -1.91 5.88
C ARG A 24 -38.35 -2.91 6.88
N LEU A 25 -38.09 -2.48 8.12
CA LEU A 25 -37.63 -3.35 9.19
C LEU A 25 -38.64 -4.48 9.51
N LYS A 26 -39.94 -4.15 9.52
CA LYS A 26 -41.02 -5.15 9.74
C LYS A 26 -41.20 -6.11 8.55
N ALA A 27 -40.91 -5.65 7.35
CA ALA A 27 -41.02 -6.44 6.12
C ALA A 27 -39.81 -7.36 5.86
N ALA A 28 -38.71 -7.15 6.62
CA ALA A 28 -37.50 -7.95 6.46
C ALA A 28 -37.72 -9.39 6.95
N THR A 29 -37.33 -10.36 6.11
CA THR A 29 -37.45 -11.79 6.43
C THR A 29 -36.40 -12.21 7.46
N THR A 30 -36.70 -13.30 8.20
CA THR A 30 -35.76 -13.90 9.15
C THR A 30 -34.39 -14.20 8.52
N GLY A 31 -34.37 -14.68 7.27
CA GLY A 31 -33.12 -14.94 6.54
C GLY A 31 -32.31 -13.68 6.26
N GLN A 32 -32.94 -12.51 6.06
CA GLN A 32 -32.24 -11.24 5.91
C GLN A 32 -31.62 -10.79 7.24
N TRP A 33 -32.31 -10.93 8.35
CA TRP A 33 -31.80 -10.64 9.69
C TRP A 33 -30.60 -11.53 10.04
N ILE A 34 -30.69 -12.83 9.76
CA ILE A 34 -29.58 -13.77 10.01
C ILE A 34 -28.36 -13.37 9.19
N ARG A 35 -28.51 -13.10 7.89
CA ARG A 35 -27.40 -12.67 7.02
C ARG A 35 -26.79 -11.34 7.49
N ALA A 36 -27.62 -10.37 7.82
CA ALA A 36 -27.16 -9.09 8.36
C ALA A 36 -26.38 -9.30 9.67
N GLY A 37 -26.90 -10.12 10.58
CA GLY A 37 -26.24 -10.44 11.84
C GLY A 37 -24.87 -11.09 11.64
N ILE A 38 -24.77 -12.08 10.76
CA ILE A 38 -23.50 -12.73 10.44
C ILE A 38 -22.48 -11.74 9.87
N TRP A 39 -22.87 -10.94 8.86
CA TRP A 39 -21.96 -9.98 8.25
C TRP A 39 -21.57 -8.83 9.20
N CYS A 40 -22.51 -8.35 10.02
CA CYS A 40 -22.19 -7.37 11.05
C CYS A 40 -21.23 -7.93 12.09
N LEU A 41 -21.41 -9.19 12.51
CA LEU A 41 -20.50 -9.85 13.46
C LEU A 41 -19.09 -9.99 12.86
N ILE A 42 -18.97 -10.52 11.64
CA ILE A 42 -17.68 -10.63 10.96
C ILE A 42 -17.02 -9.26 10.85
N TYR A 43 -17.80 -8.24 10.50
CA TYR A 43 -17.29 -6.88 10.35
C TYR A 43 -16.87 -6.26 11.69
N ILE A 44 -17.60 -6.50 12.78
CA ILE A 44 -17.22 -6.07 14.13
C ILE A 44 -15.93 -6.75 14.56
N LEU A 45 -15.77 -8.06 14.34
CA LEU A 45 -14.51 -8.77 14.59
C LEU A 45 -13.34 -8.18 13.81
N PHE A 46 -13.57 -7.82 12.55
CA PHE A 46 -12.58 -7.11 11.73
C PHE A 46 -12.23 -5.74 12.33
N ILE A 47 -13.22 -4.94 12.78
CA ILE A 47 -12.98 -3.63 13.42
C ILE A 47 -12.16 -3.79 14.70
N VAL A 48 -12.48 -4.77 15.54
CA VAL A 48 -11.73 -5.07 16.76
C VAL A 48 -10.30 -5.45 16.44
N TRP A 49 -10.08 -6.29 15.44
CA TRP A 49 -8.76 -6.69 15.01
C TRP A 49 -7.93 -5.50 14.47
N VAL A 50 -8.53 -4.66 13.61
CA VAL A 50 -7.88 -3.45 13.08
C VAL A 50 -7.68 -2.39 14.18
N GLY A 51 -8.57 -2.35 15.18
CA GLY A 51 -8.53 -1.40 16.29
C GLY A 51 -8.75 0.05 15.87
N SER A 52 -9.57 0.28 14.83
CA SER A 52 -9.92 1.62 14.35
C SER A 52 -11.44 1.77 14.32
N PHE A 53 -11.96 2.63 15.18
CA PHE A 53 -13.41 2.87 15.30
C PHE A 53 -14.02 3.63 14.10
N TRP A 54 -13.21 4.25 13.25
CA TRP A 54 -13.69 4.90 12.03
C TRP A 54 -14.44 3.94 11.09
N TRP A 55 -14.10 2.66 11.14
CA TRP A 55 -14.76 1.63 10.36
C TRP A 55 -16.22 1.37 10.78
N LEU A 56 -16.62 1.80 12.00
CA LEU A 56 -18.03 1.71 12.44
C LEU A 56 -18.98 2.49 11.52
N LEU A 57 -18.49 3.52 10.81
CA LEU A 57 -19.30 4.29 9.85
C LEU A 57 -19.85 3.45 8.69
N LEU A 58 -19.24 2.32 8.37
CA LEU A 58 -19.72 1.42 7.31
C LEU A 58 -20.75 0.40 7.81
N LEU A 59 -20.90 0.21 9.12
CA LEU A 59 -21.86 -0.75 9.68
C LEU A 59 -23.32 -0.46 9.28
N PRO A 60 -23.80 0.79 9.27
CA PRO A 60 -25.12 1.12 8.75
C PRO A 60 -25.30 0.77 7.27
N VAL A 61 -24.22 0.87 6.46
CA VAL A 61 -24.27 0.53 5.03
C VAL A 61 -24.46 -0.97 4.84
N ILE A 62 -23.75 -1.80 5.62
CA ILE A 62 -23.92 -3.25 5.62
C ILE A 62 -25.35 -3.60 6.06
N PHE A 63 -25.83 -2.97 7.11
CA PHE A 63 -27.19 -3.18 7.60
C PHE A 63 -28.25 -2.78 6.56
N ASP A 64 -28.05 -1.67 5.87
CA ASP A 64 -28.93 -1.22 4.79
C ASP A 64 -28.97 -2.23 3.63
N ALA A 65 -27.83 -2.72 3.21
CA ALA A 65 -27.74 -3.66 2.09
C ALA A 65 -28.54 -4.95 2.30
N PHE A 66 -28.62 -5.44 3.54
CA PHE A 66 -29.30 -6.69 3.85
C PHE A 66 -30.73 -6.52 4.37
N VAL A 67 -30.99 -5.52 5.23
CA VAL A 67 -32.26 -5.36 5.97
C VAL A 67 -33.11 -4.23 5.44
N THR A 68 -32.62 -2.99 5.55
CA THR A 68 -33.47 -1.82 5.24
C THR A 68 -33.66 -1.58 3.76
N LYS A 69 -32.64 -1.90 2.93
CA LYS A 69 -32.65 -1.67 1.49
C LYS A 69 -33.16 -0.28 1.13
N TYR A 70 -32.81 0.70 1.97
CA TYR A 70 -33.21 2.09 1.78
C TYR A 70 -32.53 2.67 0.54
N ILE A 71 -31.24 2.40 0.39
CA ILE A 71 -30.46 2.73 -0.79
C ILE A 71 -30.73 1.65 -1.84
N PRO A 72 -31.25 1.99 -3.02
CA PRO A 72 -31.56 1.01 -4.06
C PRO A 72 -30.29 0.57 -4.82
N TRP A 73 -29.35 -0.12 -4.12
CA TRP A 73 -28.07 -0.57 -4.68
C TRP A 73 -28.18 -1.31 -6.01
N THR A 74 -29.30 -1.98 -6.23
CA THR A 74 -29.56 -2.79 -7.41
C THR A 74 -30.66 -2.22 -8.31
N TRP A 75 -30.87 -0.89 -8.31
CA TRP A 75 -31.92 -0.22 -9.09
C TRP A 75 -31.87 -0.58 -10.58
N TRP A 76 -30.67 -0.72 -11.12
CA TRP A 76 -30.41 -1.04 -12.51
C TRP A 76 -30.87 -2.45 -12.92
N LYS A 77 -30.94 -3.43 -11.97
CA LYS A 77 -31.44 -4.79 -12.24
C LYS A 77 -32.93 -4.82 -12.64
N LYS A 78 -33.67 -3.74 -12.37
CA LYS A 78 -35.06 -3.58 -12.74
C LYS A 78 -35.25 -2.84 -14.08
N SER A 79 -34.17 -2.42 -14.74
CA SER A 79 -34.23 -1.74 -16.03
C SER A 79 -34.66 -2.67 -17.13
N LYS A 80 -35.52 -2.16 -18.02
CA LYS A 80 -35.90 -2.87 -19.25
C LYS A 80 -34.88 -2.70 -20.39
N ASN A 81 -33.95 -1.79 -20.25
CA ASN A 81 -32.91 -1.52 -21.25
C ASN A 81 -31.73 -2.48 -21.07
N LYS A 82 -31.53 -3.34 -22.10
CA LYS A 82 -30.46 -4.36 -22.13
C LYS A 82 -29.06 -3.73 -22.01
N THR A 83 -28.83 -2.55 -22.59
CA THR A 83 -27.56 -1.84 -22.53
C THR A 83 -27.25 -1.40 -21.10
N VAL A 84 -28.25 -0.86 -20.38
CA VAL A 84 -28.08 -0.46 -18.96
C VAL A 84 -27.77 -1.69 -18.10
N LEU A 85 -28.44 -2.81 -18.32
CA LEU A 85 -28.19 -4.05 -17.59
C LEU A 85 -26.75 -4.55 -17.83
N ALA A 86 -26.27 -4.53 -19.07
CA ALA A 86 -24.92 -4.97 -19.40
C ALA A 86 -23.87 -4.05 -18.80
N ILE A 87 -23.96 -2.74 -19.03
CA ILE A 87 -22.97 -1.76 -18.52
C ILE A 87 -22.93 -1.77 -16.98
N MET A 88 -24.08 -1.70 -16.33
CA MET A 88 -24.13 -1.68 -14.87
C MET A 88 -23.72 -3.00 -14.24
N GLY A 89 -23.91 -4.12 -14.94
CA GLY A 89 -23.37 -5.42 -14.52
C GLY A 89 -21.86 -5.44 -14.52
N TRP A 90 -21.20 -4.87 -15.53
CA TRP A 90 -19.76 -4.70 -15.55
C TRP A 90 -19.27 -3.72 -14.46
N VAL A 91 -19.95 -2.59 -14.27
CA VAL A 91 -19.62 -1.63 -13.22
C VAL A 91 -19.68 -2.28 -11.83
N ASP A 92 -20.74 -3.04 -11.54
CA ASP A 92 -20.92 -3.76 -10.27
C ASP A 92 -19.76 -4.76 -10.03
N ALA A 93 -19.41 -5.54 -11.05
CA ALA A 93 -18.33 -6.51 -10.99
C ALA A 93 -16.96 -5.83 -10.78
N ILE A 94 -16.68 -4.74 -11.48
CA ILE A 94 -15.42 -3.98 -11.35
C ILE A 94 -15.31 -3.35 -9.96
N VAL A 95 -16.36 -2.70 -9.48
CA VAL A 95 -16.37 -2.09 -8.14
C VAL A 95 -16.15 -3.15 -7.07
N PHE A 96 -16.86 -4.28 -7.15
CA PHE A 96 -16.66 -5.40 -6.23
C PHE A 96 -15.20 -5.91 -6.27
N ALA A 97 -14.65 -6.13 -7.46
CA ALA A 97 -13.28 -6.62 -7.64
C ALA A 97 -12.26 -5.63 -7.06
N LEU A 98 -12.39 -4.33 -7.31
CA LEU A 98 -11.49 -3.31 -6.78
C LEU A 98 -11.53 -3.25 -5.25
N VAL A 99 -12.72 -3.30 -4.65
CA VAL A 99 -12.87 -3.33 -3.19
C VAL A 99 -12.27 -4.60 -2.61
N ALA A 100 -12.59 -5.76 -3.18
CA ALA A 100 -12.05 -7.04 -2.71
C ALA A 100 -10.52 -7.07 -2.79
N VAL A 101 -9.94 -6.69 -3.93
CA VAL A 101 -8.48 -6.65 -4.14
C VAL A 101 -7.81 -5.66 -3.20
N TYR A 102 -8.43 -4.50 -2.92
CA TYR A 102 -7.91 -3.53 -1.97
C TYR A 102 -7.71 -4.16 -0.58
N PHE A 103 -8.74 -4.84 -0.06
CA PHE A 103 -8.65 -5.49 1.25
C PHE A 103 -7.69 -6.69 1.24
N ILE A 104 -7.71 -7.51 0.21
CA ILE A 104 -6.80 -8.66 0.06
C ILE A 104 -5.34 -8.18 0.08
N ASN A 105 -5.00 -7.16 -0.72
CA ASN A 105 -3.63 -6.65 -0.81
C ASN A 105 -3.14 -5.98 0.47
N ILE A 106 -4.01 -5.42 1.28
CA ILE A 106 -3.62 -4.81 2.55
C ILE A 106 -3.46 -5.85 3.65
N TYR A 107 -4.40 -6.79 3.77
CA TYR A 107 -4.52 -7.62 4.96
C TYR A 107 -4.10 -9.07 4.78
N LEU A 108 -4.15 -9.61 3.56
CA LEU A 108 -3.89 -11.03 3.34
C LEU A 108 -2.57 -11.27 2.58
N PHE A 109 -2.52 -10.89 1.32
CA PHE A 109 -1.35 -11.12 0.47
C PHE A 109 -1.26 -10.13 -0.68
N GLN A 110 -0.06 -9.99 -1.21
CA GLN A 110 0.20 -9.13 -2.38
C GLN A 110 1.25 -9.77 -3.28
N ASN A 111 1.05 -9.65 -4.59
CA ASN A 111 2.00 -10.14 -5.58
C ASN A 111 3.05 -9.09 -5.91
N TYR A 112 4.29 -9.52 -6.07
CA TYR A 112 5.42 -8.72 -6.52
C TYR A 112 6.22 -9.47 -7.57
N GLN A 113 6.96 -8.73 -8.38
CA GLN A 113 7.94 -9.30 -9.31
C GLN A 113 9.33 -8.85 -8.87
N ILE A 114 10.31 -9.76 -8.97
CA ILE A 114 11.72 -9.50 -8.62
C ILE A 114 12.38 -8.69 -9.74
N PRO A 115 12.82 -7.45 -9.50
CA PRO A 115 13.45 -6.63 -10.52
C PRO A 115 14.99 -6.69 -10.51
N THR A 116 15.61 -7.23 -9.45
CA THR A 116 17.07 -7.18 -9.23
C THR A 116 17.62 -8.50 -8.75
N SER A 117 18.91 -8.75 -9.02
CA SER A 117 19.62 -9.99 -8.68
C SER A 117 20.11 -10.09 -7.24
N SER A 118 19.67 -9.21 -6.32
CA SER A 118 20.20 -9.17 -4.95
C SER A 118 19.90 -10.40 -4.08
N LEU A 119 19.02 -11.29 -4.54
CA LEU A 119 18.72 -12.60 -3.95
C LEU A 119 18.92 -13.72 -4.97
N GLU A 120 19.80 -13.52 -5.96
CA GLU A 120 20.09 -14.49 -7.01
C GLU A 120 20.44 -15.84 -6.41
N LYS A 121 20.07 -16.92 -7.13
CA LYS A 121 20.09 -18.34 -6.70
C LYS A 121 19.08 -18.73 -5.62
N THR A 122 18.47 -17.77 -4.92
CA THR A 122 17.29 -18.02 -4.08
C THR A 122 16.02 -17.56 -4.81
N LEU A 123 16.05 -16.33 -5.35
CA LEU A 123 14.99 -15.71 -6.14
C LEU A 123 15.61 -15.07 -7.38
N LEU A 124 15.11 -15.42 -8.55
CA LEU A 124 15.65 -14.92 -9.82
C LEU A 124 14.94 -13.64 -10.28
N VAL A 125 15.65 -12.85 -11.09
CA VAL A 125 15.05 -11.69 -11.77
C VAL A 125 13.92 -12.18 -12.68
N GLY A 126 12.73 -11.58 -12.52
CA GLY A 126 11.52 -11.98 -13.26
C GLY A 126 10.58 -12.89 -12.48
N ASP A 127 11.02 -13.52 -11.39
CA ASP A 127 10.15 -14.33 -10.54
C ASP A 127 8.99 -13.52 -9.96
N PHE A 128 7.82 -14.16 -9.85
CA PHE A 128 6.65 -13.61 -9.19
C PHE A 128 6.55 -14.15 -7.77
N LEU A 129 6.44 -13.23 -6.82
CA LEU A 129 6.32 -13.54 -5.41
C LEU A 129 4.89 -13.35 -4.92
N PHE A 130 4.45 -14.30 -4.12
CA PHE A 130 3.20 -14.22 -3.37
C PHE A 130 3.54 -13.94 -1.90
N VAL A 131 3.45 -12.67 -1.51
CA VAL A 131 3.91 -12.22 -0.19
C VAL A 131 2.76 -12.22 0.79
N SER A 132 2.87 -13.02 1.85
CA SER A 132 1.91 -13.06 2.96
C SER A 132 2.03 -11.80 3.81
N LYS A 133 0.90 -11.15 4.04
CA LYS A 133 0.78 -10.05 5.01
C LYS A 133 0.41 -10.56 6.39
N ALA A 134 -0.24 -11.72 6.43
CA ALA A 134 -0.78 -12.29 7.66
C ALA A 134 0.30 -12.92 8.54
N SER A 135 1.41 -13.41 7.97
CA SER A 135 2.49 -14.05 8.72
C SER A 135 3.03 -13.14 9.81
N TYR A 136 3.57 -11.98 9.47
CA TYR A 136 4.12 -11.02 10.44
C TYR A 136 3.13 -9.93 10.86
N GLY A 137 1.86 -10.08 10.47
CA GLY A 137 0.79 -9.13 10.70
C GLY A 137 0.73 -8.01 9.67
N PRO A 138 -0.46 -7.76 9.11
CA PRO A 138 -0.66 -6.70 8.13
C PRO A 138 -0.49 -5.32 8.78
N ARG A 139 0.02 -4.37 7.99
CA ARG A 139 0.09 -2.98 8.39
C ARG A 139 -1.19 -2.25 8.02
N VAL A 140 -1.78 -1.55 8.98
CA VAL A 140 -2.86 -0.60 8.70
C VAL A 140 -2.30 0.49 7.78
N PRO A 141 -2.95 0.81 6.65
CA PRO A 141 -2.41 1.78 5.71
C PRO A 141 -2.29 3.17 6.35
N ASN A 142 -1.14 3.82 6.18
CA ASN A 142 -0.98 5.22 6.59
C ASN A 142 -1.84 6.14 5.72
N THR A 143 -1.98 5.82 4.42
CA THR A 143 -2.85 6.53 3.48
C THR A 143 -4.05 5.68 3.09
N PRO A 144 -5.15 5.70 3.89
CA PRO A 144 -6.29 4.79 3.70
C PRO A 144 -7.06 5.07 2.40
N LEU A 145 -7.05 6.32 1.93
CA LEU A 145 -7.73 6.69 0.70
C LEU A 145 -6.76 6.59 -0.48
N SER A 146 -6.67 5.40 -1.05
CA SER A 146 -5.79 5.11 -2.17
C SER A 146 -6.46 4.19 -3.19
N PHE A 147 -6.08 4.36 -4.45
CA PHE A 147 -6.56 3.48 -5.51
C PHE A 147 -5.86 2.12 -5.42
N PRO A 148 -6.62 1.00 -5.43
CA PRO A 148 -6.03 -0.33 -5.41
C PRO A 148 -5.20 -0.59 -6.68
N LEU A 149 -4.24 -1.53 -6.60
CA LEU A 149 -3.33 -1.95 -7.67
C LEU A 149 -2.30 -0.90 -8.14
N VAL A 150 -2.35 0.32 -7.61
CA VAL A 150 -1.37 1.37 -7.97
C VAL A 150 -0.64 1.83 -6.71
N GLN A 151 0.68 1.62 -6.68
CA GLN A 151 1.50 1.89 -5.48
C GLN A 151 1.54 3.40 -5.15
N HIS A 152 1.87 4.26 -6.09
CA HIS A 152 2.07 5.68 -5.82
C HIS A 152 1.60 6.64 -6.91
N THR A 153 1.75 6.28 -8.21
CA THR A 153 1.48 7.18 -9.34
C THR A 153 0.81 6.40 -10.47
N PHE A 154 -0.26 6.94 -11.01
CA PHE A 154 -0.92 6.36 -12.19
C PHE A 154 0.02 6.43 -13.40
N PRO A 155 0.28 5.31 -14.10
CA PRO A 155 1.29 5.24 -15.17
C PRO A 155 0.99 6.11 -16.39
N VAL A 156 -0.29 6.37 -16.69
CA VAL A 156 -0.70 7.12 -17.90
C VAL A 156 -0.84 8.61 -17.63
N ILE A 157 -1.47 8.97 -16.52
CA ILE A 157 -1.81 10.36 -16.21
C ILE A 157 -0.80 11.03 -15.27
N ASN A 158 0.20 10.30 -14.77
CA ASN A 158 1.25 10.76 -13.85
C ASN A 158 0.75 11.54 -12.63
N THR A 159 -0.46 11.22 -12.14
CA THR A 159 -1.04 11.77 -10.93
C THR A 159 -0.91 10.81 -9.75
N LYS A 160 -0.97 11.32 -8.52
CA LYS A 160 -0.93 10.48 -7.32
C LYS A 160 -2.14 9.54 -7.26
N SER A 161 -1.89 8.28 -6.90
CA SER A 161 -2.93 7.26 -6.71
C SER A 161 -3.55 7.25 -5.32
N PHE A 162 -3.17 8.20 -4.46
CA PHE A 162 -3.61 8.29 -3.08
C PHE A 162 -3.86 9.74 -2.67
N LEU A 163 -4.72 9.93 -1.68
CA LEU A 163 -4.91 11.23 -1.02
C LEU A 163 -3.92 11.33 0.15
N GLU A 164 -3.26 12.49 0.29
CA GLU A 164 -2.30 12.74 1.37
C GLU A 164 -2.98 12.83 2.75
N LYS A 165 -4.25 13.15 2.77
CA LYS A 165 -5.06 13.23 4.01
C LYS A 165 -6.36 12.45 3.82
N PRO A 166 -6.86 11.75 4.87
CA PRO A 166 -6.26 11.59 6.19
C PRO A 166 -5.00 10.73 6.14
N GLN A 167 -4.06 10.98 7.04
CA GLN A 167 -2.88 10.18 7.24
C GLN A 167 -2.94 9.58 8.64
N TRP A 168 -2.85 8.24 8.73
CA TRP A 168 -2.90 7.51 10.00
C TRP A 168 -1.50 7.20 10.49
N GLU A 169 -1.34 7.07 11.80
CA GLU A 169 -0.10 6.64 12.41
C GLU A 169 0.24 5.20 12.04
N TYR A 170 1.53 4.86 12.12
CA TYR A 170 1.98 3.50 11.86
C TYR A 170 1.37 2.55 12.89
N LYS A 171 0.69 1.53 12.38
CA LYS A 171 0.17 0.43 13.19
C LYS A 171 0.30 -0.89 12.43
N ARG A 172 0.92 -1.88 13.08
CA ARG A 172 0.95 -3.26 12.60
C ARG A 172 0.03 -4.10 13.46
N LEU A 173 -0.81 -4.89 12.82
CA LEU A 173 -1.68 -5.84 13.51
C LEU A 173 -0.86 -7.07 13.91
N LYS A 174 -1.38 -7.85 14.87
CA LYS A 174 -0.74 -9.09 15.27
C LYS A 174 -0.77 -10.09 14.10
N GLY A 175 0.37 -10.69 13.80
CA GLY A 175 0.51 -11.77 12.84
C GLY A 175 0.37 -13.15 13.49
N PHE A 176 0.51 -14.18 12.66
CA PHE A 176 0.49 -15.57 13.09
C PHE A 176 1.90 -16.07 13.44
N ASP A 177 2.93 -15.35 13.01
CA ASP A 177 4.32 -15.72 13.12
C ASP A 177 5.20 -14.53 13.51
N SER A 178 6.47 -14.78 13.84
CA SER A 178 7.51 -13.78 14.13
C SER A 178 8.62 -13.87 13.10
N ILE A 179 9.31 -12.74 12.86
CA ILE A 179 10.44 -12.71 11.95
C ILE A 179 11.61 -13.46 12.60
N GLU A 180 12.22 -14.36 11.83
CA GLU A 180 13.41 -15.11 12.21
C GLU A 180 14.61 -14.71 11.33
N ARG A 181 15.82 -15.12 11.76
CA ARG A 181 17.00 -14.96 10.90
C ARG A 181 16.85 -15.87 9.69
N ASP A 182 17.37 -15.42 8.57
CA ASP A 182 17.25 -16.04 7.24
C ASP A 182 15.90 -15.94 6.54
N ASP A 183 14.88 -15.42 7.18
CA ASP A 183 13.62 -15.12 6.52
C ASP A 183 13.81 -14.16 5.35
N ILE A 184 13.09 -14.42 4.26
CA ILE A 184 12.98 -13.47 3.14
C ILE A 184 11.83 -12.52 3.43
N VAL A 185 12.18 -11.26 3.75
CA VAL A 185 11.22 -10.25 4.17
C VAL A 185 11.02 -9.18 3.09
N VAL A 186 9.76 -8.74 2.93
CA VAL A 186 9.41 -7.59 2.08
C VAL A 186 9.07 -6.40 2.97
N PHE A 187 9.70 -5.27 2.70
CA PHE A 187 9.52 -4.04 3.47
C PHE A 187 9.57 -2.81 2.56
N ASN A 188 9.01 -1.71 3.02
CA ASN A 188 9.11 -0.45 2.30
C ASN A 188 10.52 0.15 2.45
N PHE A 189 11.01 0.78 1.40
CA PHE A 189 12.32 1.43 1.39
C PHE A 189 12.49 2.37 2.60
N PRO A 190 13.51 2.18 3.45
CA PRO A 190 13.59 2.85 4.73
C PRO A 190 14.06 4.31 4.65
N THR A 191 14.84 4.67 3.62
CA THR A 191 15.44 6.00 3.51
C THR A 191 14.38 7.04 3.15
N GLY A 192 14.16 7.98 4.05
CA GLY A 192 13.40 9.21 3.85
C GLY A 192 12.06 9.10 3.09
N ASP A 193 11.42 10.22 2.89
CA ASP A 193 10.09 10.30 2.29
C ASP A 193 10.08 11.06 0.95
N THR A 194 11.23 11.58 0.57
CA THR A 194 11.40 12.44 -0.60
C THR A 194 11.95 11.64 -1.78
N VAL A 195 11.34 11.82 -2.94
CA VAL A 195 11.70 11.12 -4.18
C VAL A 195 11.73 12.10 -5.34
N THR A 196 12.71 11.95 -6.23
CA THR A 196 12.76 12.60 -7.55
C THR A 196 12.04 11.72 -8.57
N VAL A 197 11.15 12.30 -9.38
CA VAL A 197 10.26 11.52 -10.26
C VAL A 197 11.02 10.85 -11.40
N ASN A 198 11.99 11.56 -12.01
CA ASN A 198 12.69 11.08 -13.21
C ASN A 198 13.88 10.16 -12.88
N LYS A 199 14.51 10.34 -11.71
CA LYS A 199 15.71 9.59 -11.32
C LYS A 199 15.56 9.11 -9.88
N GLN A 200 15.12 7.87 -9.70
CA GLN A 200 14.83 7.29 -8.40
C GLN A 200 15.96 6.40 -7.86
N ASN A 201 16.92 6.06 -8.71
CA ASN A 201 18.10 5.29 -8.35
C ASN A 201 19.36 6.05 -8.83
N PRO A 202 20.31 6.39 -7.94
CA PRO A 202 20.20 6.24 -6.49
C PRO A 202 19.05 7.09 -5.88
N ASP A 203 18.69 6.81 -4.61
CA ASP A 203 17.62 7.56 -3.94
C ASP A 203 17.96 9.06 -3.79
N TYR A 204 16.95 9.86 -3.43
CA TYR A 204 17.07 11.31 -3.30
C TYR A 204 18.21 11.75 -2.37
N TYR A 205 18.38 11.09 -1.24
CA TYR A 205 19.37 11.50 -0.23
C TYR A 205 20.78 11.16 -0.67
N VAL A 206 20.97 9.99 -1.26
CA VAL A 206 22.25 9.60 -1.89
C VAL A 206 22.57 10.53 -3.07
N SER A 207 21.57 10.84 -3.90
CA SER A 207 21.73 11.80 -5.00
C SER A 207 22.11 13.19 -4.49
N CYS A 208 21.48 13.67 -3.39
CA CYS A 208 21.87 14.92 -2.73
C CYS A 208 23.32 14.89 -2.27
N TYR A 209 23.75 13.79 -1.66
CA TYR A 209 25.11 13.67 -1.18
C TYR A 209 26.15 13.80 -2.32
N TYR A 210 25.96 13.01 -3.40
CA TYR A 210 26.88 13.07 -4.54
C TYR A 210 26.85 14.41 -5.28
N GLU A 211 25.68 14.99 -5.50
CA GLU A 211 25.56 16.31 -6.10
C GLU A 211 26.16 17.41 -5.22
N GLY A 212 26.06 17.26 -3.91
CA GLY A 212 26.69 18.15 -2.95
C GLY A 212 28.20 18.07 -3.00
N LEU A 213 28.78 16.88 -2.99
CA LEU A 213 30.21 16.66 -3.16
C LEU A 213 30.71 17.30 -4.46
N ASN A 214 30.00 17.07 -5.56
CA ASN A 214 30.37 17.64 -6.85
C ASN A 214 30.29 19.18 -6.85
N SER A 215 29.29 19.75 -6.20
CA SER A 215 29.07 21.20 -6.12
C SER A 215 30.13 21.89 -5.26
N LEU A 216 30.62 21.22 -4.23
CA LEU A 216 31.60 21.75 -3.29
C LEU A 216 33.04 21.34 -3.62
N ARG A 217 33.27 20.65 -4.74
CA ARG A 217 34.55 20.03 -5.10
C ARG A 217 35.77 20.94 -4.95
N TYR A 218 35.64 22.23 -5.23
CA TYR A 218 36.72 23.19 -5.12
C TYR A 218 36.91 23.77 -3.72
N GLN A 219 35.88 23.66 -2.84
CA GLN A 219 35.95 24.17 -1.47
C GLN A 219 36.68 23.20 -0.52
N PHE A 220 36.86 21.93 -0.93
CA PHE A 220 37.67 20.95 -0.18
C PHE A 220 39.14 21.29 -0.07
N LEU A 221 39.61 22.28 -0.82
CA LEU A 221 41.02 22.73 -0.78
C LEU A 221 41.34 23.55 0.48
N ASP A 222 40.33 24.25 1.03
CA ASP A 222 40.53 25.17 2.16
C ASP A 222 39.95 24.65 3.49
N THR A 223 38.77 24.05 3.45
CA THR A 223 38.07 23.52 4.61
C THR A 223 37.27 22.26 4.23
N GLN A 224 37.25 21.26 5.12
CA GLN A 224 36.40 20.09 4.90
C GLN A 224 34.93 20.45 5.21
N PRO A 225 34.01 20.45 4.24
CA PRO A 225 32.61 20.73 4.46
C PRO A 225 31.98 19.65 5.32
N THR A 226 31.05 20.06 6.18
CA THR A 226 30.27 19.14 7.00
C THR A 226 29.28 18.34 6.15
N TYR A 227 28.76 17.23 6.70
CA TYR A 227 27.69 16.48 6.05
C TYR A 227 26.48 17.36 5.72
N GLU A 228 26.13 18.30 6.62
CA GLU A 228 25.01 19.23 6.43
C GLU A 228 25.25 20.18 5.28
N ASP A 229 26.47 20.69 5.10
CA ASP A 229 26.85 21.56 3.98
C ASP A 229 26.75 20.81 2.66
N ILE A 230 27.25 19.57 2.62
CA ILE A 230 27.16 18.70 1.45
C ILE A 230 25.68 18.47 1.08
N MET A 231 24.85 18.11 2.04
CA MET A 231 23.43 17.86 1.80
C MET A 231 22.68 19.13 1.38
N ALA A 232 23.01 20.29 1.93
CA ALA A 232 22.40 21.56 1.55
C ALA A 232 22.75 21.95 0.10
N ALA A 233 24.04 21.84 -0.27
CA ALA A 233 24.50 22.08 -1.63
C ALA A 233 23.84 21.11 -2.62
N GLY A 234 23.75 19.83 -2.27
CA GLY A 234 23.11 18.81 -3.09
C GLY A 234 21.62 19.05 -3.32
N ARG A 235 20.86 19.42 -2.27
CA ARG A 235 19.45 19.80 -2.42
C ARG A 235 19.28 20.98 -3.37
N LYS A 236 20.19 21.96 -3.34
CA LYS A 236 20.19 23.11 -4.25
C LYS A 236 20.49 22.65 -5.68
N ALA A 237 21.48 21.79 -5.87
CA ALA A 237 21.88 21.25 -7.16
C ALA A 237 20.75 20.43 -7.82
N ILE A 238 20.10 19.52 -7.07
CA ILE A 238 18.96 18.73 -7.58
C ILE A 238 17.79 19.63 -7.97
N ARG A 239 17.48 20.68 -7.21
CA ARG A 239 16.42 21.63 -7.54
C ARG A 239 16.71 22.42 -8.82
N SER A 240 17.98 22.69 -9.13
CA SER A 240 18.37 23.37 -10.38
C SER A 240 18.35 22.47 -11.61
N LYS A 241 18.59 21.16 -11.44
CA LYS A 241 18.64 20.15 -12.51
C LYS A 241 17.27 19.49 -12.74
N LYS A 242 16.22 20.29 -12.96
CA LYS A 242 14.84 19.81 -13.12
C LYS A 242 14.63 18.84 -14.28
N GLU A 243 15.37 18.97 -15.35
CA GLU A 243 15.28 18.08 -16.51
C GLU A 243 15.77 16.67 -16.17
N GLU A 244 16.83 16.55 -15.38
CA GLU A 244 17.41 15.27 -14.97
C GLU A 244 16.59 14.61 -13.86
N TYR A 245 16.27 15.35 -12.80
CA TYR A 245 15.64 14.81 -11.58
C TYR A 245 14.11 14.88 -11.60
N GLY A 246 13.51 15.74 -12.43
CA GLY A 246 12.07 15.96 -12.47
C GLY A 246 11.54 16.69 -11.23
N LYS A 247 10.28 16.43 -10.91
CA LYS A 247 9.64 16.97 -9.70
C LYS A 247 10.14 16.22 -8.46
N ILE A 248 10.30 16.98 -7.37
CA ILE A 248 10.54 16.42 -6.05
C ILE A 248 9.18 16.20 -5.38
N VAL A 249 8.88 14.98 -5.00
CA VAL A 249 7.59 14.59 -4.42
C VAL A 249 7.76 13.90 -3.07
N TYR A 250 6.76 14.07 -2.20
CA TYR A 250 6.65 13.35 -0.95
C TYR A 250 5.93 12.02 -1.16
N ARG A 251 6.47 10.94 -0.59
CA ARG A 251 5.84 9.61 -0.54
C ARG A 251 5.77 9.12 0.90
N PRO A 252 4.58 8.99 1.48
CA PRO A 252 4.40 8.32 2.77
C PRO A 252 5.01 6.92 2.75
N VAL A 253 5.36 6.37 3.91
CA VAL A 253 6.11 5.11 4.01
C VAL A 253 5.41 3.92 3.32
N ASP A 254 4.07 3.88 3.34
CA ASP A 254 3.28 2.85 2.66
C ASP A 254 3.16 3.05 1.13
N ARG A 255 3.70 4.16 0.61
CA ARG A 255 3.72 4.50 -0.82
C ARG A 255 5.13 4.50 -1.41
N ARG A 256 6.14 4.13 -0.63
CA ARG A 256 7.50 3.92 -1.09
C ARG A 256 7.65 2.58 -1.78
N GLU A 257 8.76 2.42 -2.49
CA GLU A 257 9.12 1.16 -3.12
C GLU A 257 9.19 0.01 -2.11
N ASN A 258 8.85 -1.18 -2.56
CA ASN A 258 8.97 -2.39 -1.76
C ASN A 258 10.28 -3.07 -2.11
N TYR A 259 11.05 -3.42 -1.09
CA TYR A 259 12.31 -4.14 -1.20
C TYR A 259 12.15 -5.53 -0.60
N VAL A 260 12.83 -6.49 -1.18
CA VAL A 260 12.94 -7.85 -0.65
C VAL A 260 14.39 -8.12 -0.29
N LYS A 261 14.63 -8.56 0.93
CA LYS A 261 15.96 -8.90 1.45
C LYS A 261 15.86 -10.06 2.43
N ARG A 262 17.00 -10.72 2.66
CA ARG A 262 17.13 -11.72 3.71
C ARG A 262 17.37 -11.04 5.05
N CYS A 263 16.71 -11.52 6.09
CA CYS A 263 16.86 -11.02 7.45
C CYS A 263 18.12 -11.65 8.07
N VAL A 264 19.18 -10.89 8.25
CA VAL A 264 20.45 -11.37 8.80
C VAL A 264 20.64 -11.07 10.27
N GLY A 265 19.84 -10.21 10.86
CA GLY A 265 19.87 -9.86 12.26
C GLY A 265 18.52 -9.37 12.77
N LEU A 266 18.23 -9.61 14.04
CA LEU A 266 17.00 -9.25 14.72
C LEU A 266 17.22 -8.07 15.69
N PRO A 267 16.16 -7.38 16.11
CA PRO A 267 16.28 -6.34 17.14
C PRO A 267 16.96 -6.87 18.41
N GLY A 268 18.01 -6.18 18.86
CA GLY A 268 18.85 -6.57 20.00
C GLY A 268 20.07 -7.43 19.64
N ASP A 269 20.20 -7.89 18.40
CA ASP A 269 21.40 -8.58 17.96
C ASP A 269 22.59 -7.59 17.83
N MET A 270 23.78 -8.05 18.22
CA MET A 270 25.04 -7.39 17.89
C MET A 270 25.52 -7.90 16.54
N PHE A 271 25.37 -7.07 15.51
CA PHE A 271 25.74 -7.43 14.12
C PHE A 271 27.12 -6.85 13.78
N GLU A 272 27.99 -7.68 13.21
CA GLU A 272 29.33 -7.30 12.81
C GLU A 272 29.76 -8.01 11.53
N ILE A 273 30.57 -7.35 10.71
CA ILE A 273 31.22 -7.96 9.55
C ILE A 273 32.74 -7.88 9.76
N ARG A 274 33.41 -9.03 9.77
CA ARG A 274 34.87 -9.14 9.87
C ARG A 274 35.38 -9.97 8.68
N ASN A 275 36.27 -9.39 7.90
CA ASN A 275 36.86 -10.10 6.74
C ASN A 275 35.81 -10.76 5.82
N ASN A 276 34.75 -10.02 5.49
CA ASN A 276 33.59 -10.48 4.69
C ASN A 276 32.72 -11.56 5.36
N GLN A 277 33.04 -11.98 6.58
CA GLN A 277 32.24 -12.92 7.37
C GLN A 277 31.27 -12.16 8.29
N ILE A 278 30.00 -12.56 8.26
CA ILE A 278 28.96 -12.02 9.16
C ILE A 278 29.05 -12.71 10.52
N TYR A 279 29.02 -11.91 11.58
CA TYR A 279 28.89 -12.36 12.96
C TYR A 279 27.63 -11.77 13.57
N VAL A 280 26.89 -12.63 14.28
CA VAL A 280 25.73 -12.21 15.05
C VAL A 280 25.96 -12.67 16.50
N ASN A 281 25.94 -11.72 17.43
CA ASN A 281 26.23 -11.96 18.86
C ASN A 281 27.58 -12.66 19.07
N GLY A 282 28.60 -12.31 18.27
CA GLY A 282 29.93 -12.89 18.31
C GLY A 282 30.08 -14.27 17.66
N VAL A 283 29.01 -14.85 17.14
CA VAL A 283 29.02 -16.17 16.47
C VAL A 283 29.05 -15.95 14.95
N PRO A 284 30.02 -16.57 14.21
CA PRO A 284 30.04 -16.49 12.77
C PRO A 284 28.81 -17.17 12.18
N GLN A 285 28.18 -16.55 11.20
CA GLN A 285 27.06 -17.10 10.47
C GLN A 285 27.58 -17.89 9.25
N GLU A 286 26.91 -18.98 8.92
CA GLU A 286 27.23 -19.69 7.68
C GLU A 286 26.88 -18.87 6.45
N ASP A 287 27.75 -18.88 5.44
CA ASP A 287 27.49 -18.23 4.19
C ASP A 287 26.37 -18.93 3.42
N HIS A 288 25.45 -18.17 2.91
CA HIS A 288 24.40 -18.73 2.06
C HIS A 288 24.99 -19.34 0.78
N PRO A 289 24.48 -20.50 0.33
CA PRO A 289 24.86 -21.06 -0.97
C PRO A 289 24.66 -20.04 -2.08
N GLY A 290 25.76 -19.70 -2.77
CA GLY A 290 25.72 -18.73 -3.86
C GLY A 290 25.84 -17.27 -3.46
N ILE A 291 26.30 -16.95 -2.26
CA ILE A 291 26.69 -15.60 -1.89
C ILE A 291 27.65 -15.01 -2.91
N GLN A 292 27.48 -13.72 -3.24
CA GLN A 292 28.30 -13.00 -4.21
C GLN A 292 29.01 -11.85 -3.52
N PHE A 293 30.28 -11.66 -3.85
CA PHE A 293 31.11 -10.56 -3.36
C PHE A 293 31.54 -9.69 -4.53
N ASN A 294 31.75 -8.41 -4.28
CA ASN A 294 32.42 -7.52 -5.21
C ASN A 294 33.94 -7.69 -5.04
N TYR A 295 34.64 -7.87 -6.15
CA TYR A 295 36.08 -7.98 -6.18
C TYR A 295 36.69 -6.78 -6.89
N TYR A 296 37.75 -6.23 -6.34
CA TYR A 296 38.57 -5.24 -7.02
C TYR A 296 39.74 -5.95 -7.68
N VAL A 297 39.84 -5.78 -9.01
CA VAL A 297 40.93 -6.37 -9.80
C VAL A 297 41.87 -5.25 -10.20
N GLN A 298 43.11 -5.33 -9.76
CA GLN A 298 44.17 -4.46 -10.23
C GLN A 298 44.80 -5.11 -11.45
N THR A 299 44.82 -4.40 -12.59
CA THR A 299 45.43 -4.85 -13.82
C THR A 299 46.75 -4.10 -14.07
N ASP A 300 47.53 -4.56 -15.03
CA ASP A 300 48.76 -3.92 -15.54
C ASP A 300 48.48 -2.68 -16.42
N GLY A 301 47.28 -2.12 -16.37
CA GLY A 301 46.82 -1.01 -17.19
C GLY A 301 46.03 -1.44 -18.44
N ARG A 302 45.83 -2.73 -18.65
CA ARG A 302 44.97 -3.25 -19.71
C ARG A 302 43.54 -3.31 -19.27
N TYR A 303 42.61 -2.90 -20.13
CA TYR A 303 41.21 -3.05 -19.90
C TYR A 303 40.80 -4.52 -20.05
N LEU A 304 40.05 -5.04 -19.08
CA LEU A 304 39.36 -6.32 -19.20
C LEU A 304 38.11 -6.10 -20.06
N SER A 305 38.04 -6.78 -21.20
CA SER A 305 36.87 -6.77 -22.10
C SER A 305 35.88 -7.86 -21.77
#